data_fddd9a0eebfe53d58070ed88ec0b0c9d
#
_entry.id   fddd9a0eebfe53d58070ed88ec0b0c9d
#
_cell.length_a   1.000
_cell.length_b   1.000
_cell.length_c   1.000
_cell.angle_alpha   90.00
_cell.angle_beta   90.00
_cell.angle_gamma   90.00
#
_symmetry.space_group_name_H-M   'P 1'
#
loop_
_entity.id
_entity.type
_entity.pdbx_description
1 polymer ?
#
loop_
_entity_poly.entity_id
_entity_poly.type
_entity_poly.pdbx_seq_one_letter_code
_entity_poly.pdbx_strand_id
1 'polypeptide(L)'
;MLILGIDTATAQVSVAVGGHEGVLASTQSVRGRQHAETLVPSIQFVCKQARVELSEISVVAVDLGPGLFTGLRVGVAAAKAMAHALRVPMIGVSSLDLVAFPLRFSSKLIVAAVDARRGELFTAFYRQVPGGIQRLTPHHVVSPDDLSSELLATAEECVLVGDGAVRYREVFEGLHKVEIIEEGLAYPAASSLVMLAHAQALREQWVKPWDLQPLYLRKPDAEINWQTRQDEP
;
A
#
# COMPACT_ATOMS: atom_id res chain seq x y z
N MET A 1 -2.22 -23.02 2.05
CA MET A 1 -1.87 -21.84 2.85
C MET A 1 -2.81 -20.72 2.45
N LEU A 2 -3.61 -20.23 3.41
CA LEU A 2 -4.53 -19.12 3.21
C LEU A 2 -4.00 -17.84 3.88
N ILE A 3 -4.11 -16.72 3.19
CA ILE A 3 -3.61 -15.42 3.62
C ILE A 3 -4.79 -14.46 3.69
N LEU A 4 -4.93 -13.76 4.81
CA LEU A 4 -5.81 -12.62 4.96
C LEU A 4 -4.99 -11.35 4.74
N GLY A 5 -5.32 -10.57 3.72
CA GLY A 5 -4.70 -9.27 3.42
C GLY A 5 -5.56 -8.11 3.91
N ILE A 6 -4.95 -7.16 4.61
CA ILE A 6 -5.60 -5.97 5.18
C ILE A 6 -4.84 -4.72 4.74
N ASP A 7 -5.54 -3.81 4.08
CA ASP A 7 -5.02 -2.50 3.72
C ASP A 7 -6.00 -1.40 4.17
N THR A 8 -5.44 -0.41 4.85
CA THR A 8 -6.13 0.80 5.32
C THR A 8 -5.22 2.03 5.25
N ALA A 9 -4.17 1.95 4.42
CA ALA A 9 -3.12 2.98 4.37
C ALA A 9 -3.55 4.28 3.71
N THR A 10 -4.58 4.23 2.86
CA THR A 10 -5.08 5.38 2.08
C THR A 10 -6.54 5.72 2.44
N ALA A 11 -7.24 6.46 1.59
CA ALA A 11 -8.68 6.70 1.74
C ALA A 11 -9.52 5.44 1.49
N GLN A 12 -8.92 4.40 0.91
CA GLN A 12 -9.55 3.11 0.67
C GLN A 12 -9.31 2.15 1.84
N VAL A 13 -10.32 1.37 2.19
CA VAL A 13 -10.19 0.13 2.95
C VAL A 13 -10.28 -1.03 1.97
N SER A 14 -9.29 -1.89 1.97
CA SER A 14 -9.28 -3.09 1.13
C SER A 14 -8.97 -4.32 1.96
N VAL A 15 -9.71 -5.41 1.73
CA VAL A 15 -9.51 -6.70 2.39
C VAL A 15 -9.61 -7.81 1.34
N ALA A 16 -8.75 -8.81 1.45
CA ALA A 16 -8.79 -9.96 0.57
C ALA A 16 -8.40 -11.24 1.32
N VAL A 17 -8.93 -12.37 0.87
CA VAL A 17 -8.50 -13.71 1.26
C VAL A 17 -8.05 -14.45 0.00
N GLY A 18 -6.94 -15.15 0.09
CA GLY A 18 -6.41 -15.95 -1.01
C GLY A 18 -5.18 -16.75 -0.62
N GLY A 19 -4.48 -17.29 -1.60
CA GLY A 19 -3.30 -18.12 -1.38
C GLY A 19 -2.80 -18.77 -2.66
N HIS A 20 -2.56 -20.08 -2.63
CA HIS A 20 -2.03 -20.81 -3.77
C HIS A 20 -2.93 -20.73 -5.04
N GLU A 21 -4.23 -20.70 -4.87
CA GLU A 21 -5.22 -20.58 -5.97
C GLU A 21 -5.43 -19.12 -6.43
N GLY A 22 -4.63 -18.18 -5.93
CA GLY A 22 -4.81 -16.77 -6.15
C GLY A 22 -5.73 -16.11 -5.12
N VAL A 23 -6.40 -15.04 -5.51
CA VAL A 23 -7.36 -14.31 -4.66
C VAL A 23 -8.74 -14.97 -4.75
N LEU A 24 -9.23 -15.49 -3.62
CA LEU A 24 -10.55 -16.16 -3.53
C LEU A 24 -11.68 -15.15 -3.39
N ALA A 25 -11.48 -14.11 -2.58
CA ALA A 25 -12.42 -13.01 -2.44
C ALA A 25 -11.70 -11.73 -2.06
N SER A 26 -12.22 -10.60 -2.53
CA SER A 26 -11.72 -9.28 -2.15
C SER A 26 -12.85 -8.27 -2.08
N THR A 27 -12.65 -7.21 -1.30
CA THR A 27 -13.54 -6.06 -1.23
C THR A 27 -12.73 -4.78 -1.09
N GLN A 28 -13.26 -3.70 -1.65
CA GLN A 28 -12.69 -2.36 -1.60
C GLN A 28 -13.79 -1.36 -1.29
N SER A 29 -13.51 -0.39 -0.44
CA SER A 29 -14.44 0.67 -0.08
C SER A 29 -13.70 1.98 0.10
N VAL A 30 -14.06 3.00 -0.69
CA VAL A 30 -13.51 4.36 -0.58
C VAL A 30 -14.53 5.22 0.17
N ARG A 31 -14.47 5.23 1.51
CA ARG A 31 -15.38 6.00 2.38
C ARG A 31 -14.66 7.01 3.28
N GLY A 32 -13.42 7.35 2.96
CA GLY A 32 -12.64 8.33 3.69
C GLY A 32 -12.26 7.88 5.09
N ARG A 33 -12.77 8.53 6.15
CA ARG A 33 -12.30 8.35 7.55
C ARG A 33 -12.94 7.19 8.32
N GLN A 34 -13.72 6.32 7.68
CA GLN A 34 -14.48 5.23 8.35
C GLN A 34 -13.72 3.88 8.35
N HIS A 35 -12.40 3.90 8.45
CA HIS A 35 -11.58 2.68 8.37
C HIS A 35 -11.95 1.66 9.45
N ALA A 36 -12.09 2.08 10.71
CA ALA A 36 -12.40 1.18 11.81
C ALA A 36 -13.79 0.53 11.69
N GLU A 37 -14.78 1.29 11.23
CA GLU A 37 -16.16 0.82 11.06
C GLU A 37 -16.30 -0.13 9.87
N THR A 38 -15.48 0.08 8.83
CA THR A 38 -15.55 -0.69 7.57
C THR A 38 -14.74 -1.99 7.63
N LEU A 39 -13.63 -2.02 8.37
CA LEU A 39 -12.65 -3.11 8.31
C LEU A 39 -13.23 -4.45 8.74
N VAL A 40 -13.84 -4.55 9.92
CA VAL A 40 -14.37 -5.82 10.44
C VAL A 40 -15.49 -6.39 9.57
N PRO A 41 -16.52 -5.60 9.16
CA PRO A 41 -17.50 -6.08 8.19
C PRO A 41 -16.88 -6.56 6.86
N SER A 42 -15.83 -5.90 6.37
CA SER A 42 -15.13 -6.31 5.15
C SER A 42 -14.43 -7.67 5.32
N ILE A 43 -13.78 -7.91 6.46
CA ILE A 43 -13.16 -9.20 6.78
C ILE A 43 -14.22 -10.32 6.80
N GLN A 44 -15.32 -10.08 7.51
CA GLN A 44 -16.44 -11.05 7.56
C GLN A 44 -17.00 -11.34 6.16
N PHE A 45 -17.17 -10.29 5.35
CA PHE A 45 -17.67 -10.42 3.97
C PHE A 45 -16.75 -11.29 3.11
N VAL A 46 -15.44 -11.00 3.07
CA VAL A 46 -14.51 -11.77 2.21
C VAL A 46 -14.37 -13.23 2.66
N CYS A 47 -14.33 -13.49 3.97
CA CYS A 47 -14.29 -14.85 4.50
C CYS A 47 -15.55 -15.62 4.09
N LYS A 48 -16.73 -15.01 4.23
CA LYS A 48 -18.00 -15.62 3.79
C LYS A 48 -18.02 -15.91 2.29
N GLN A 49 -17.58 -14.96 1.44
CA GLN A 49 -17.55 -15.14 -0.01
C GLN A 49 -16.54 -16.21 -0.44
N ALA A 50 -15.38 -16.26 0.20
CA ALA A 50 -14.36 -17.27 -0.02
C ALA A 50 -14.75 -18.65 0.55
N ARG A 51 -15.79 -18.73 1.38
CA ARG A 51 -16.18 -19.94 2.14
C ARG A 51 -15.02 -20.46 3.02
N VAL A 52 -14.36 -19.54 3.70
CA VAL A 52 -13.19 -19.78 4.57
C VAL A 52 -13.54 -19.33 5.98
N GLU A 53 -13.25 -20.17 6.95
CA GLU A 53 -13.30 -19.80 8.37
C GLU A 53 -12.02 -19.08 8.78
N LEU A 54 -12.11 -18.15 9.73
CA LEU A 54 -10.93 -17.40 10.23
C LEU A 54 -9.84 -18.33 10.78
N SER A 55 -10.22 -19.48 11.33
CA SER A 55 -9.30 -20.49 11.87
C SER A 55 -8.45 -21.18 10.79
N GLU A 56 -8.82 -21.09 9.52
CA GLU A 56 -8.08 -21.65 8.38
C GLU A 56 -7.00 -20.70 7.86
N ILE A 57 -7.02 -19.42 8.29
CA ILE A 57 -6.00 -18.43 7.91
C ILE A 57 -4.65 -18.86 8.49
N SER A 58 -3.65 -18.94 7.64
CA SER A 58 -2.29 -19.35 7.98
C SER A 58 -1.32 -18.17 8.13
N VAL A 59 -1.63 -17.04 7.52
CA VAL A 59 -0.81 -15.81 7.54
C VAL A 59 -1.72 -14.59 7.49
N VAL A 60 -1.42 -13.56 8.27
CA VAL A 60 -2.03 -12.23 8.13
C VAL A 60 -1.06 -11.29 7.45
N ALA A 61 -1.44 -10.77 6.29
CA ALA A 61 -0.68 -9.76 5.56
C ALA A 61 -1.28 -8.36 5.77
N VAL A 62 -0.44 -7.34 5.89
CA VAL A 62 -0.89 -5.98 6.14
C VAL A 62 -0.07 -4.96 5.36
N ASP A 63 -0.74 -3.93 4.86
CA ASP A 63 -0.09 -2.74 4.31
C ASP A 63 0.55 -1.95 5.45
N LEU A 64 1.87 -1.75 5.35
CA LEU A 64 2.68 -1.01 6.31
C LEU A 64 2.74 0.50 6.04
N GLY A 65 2.22 0.95 4.90
CA GLY A 65 2.44 2.31 4.42
C GLY A 65 3.59 2.39 3.40
N PRO A 66 3.97 3.61 3.04
CA PRO A 66 3.55 4.89 3.61
C PRO A 66 2.10 5.26 3.27
N GLY A 67 1.46 6.07 4.14
CA GLY A 67 0.08 6.48 3.94
C GLY A 67 -0.47 7.32 5.11
N LEU A 68 -1.79 7.34 5.23
CA LEU A 68 -2.51 8.09 6.26
C LEU A 68 -2.25 7.48 7.65
N PHE A 69 -1.70 8.28 8.55
CA PHE A 69 -1.28 7.86 9.89
C PHE A 69 -2.37 7.11 10.69
N THR A 70 -3.60 7.65 10.69
CA THR A 70 -4.72 7.01 11.41
C THR A 70 -5.11 5.68 10.76
N GLY A 71 -5.21 5.65 9.43
CA GLY A 71 -5.56 4.44 8.69
C GLY A 71 -4.55 3.32 8.93
N LEU A 72 -3.25 3.60 8.78
CA LEU A 72 -2.17 2.64 9.03
C LEU A 72 -2.27 2.02 10.42
N ARG A 73 -2.53 2.83 11.46
CA ARG A 73 -2.67 2.32 12.83
C ARG A 73 -3.87 1.38 12.99
N VAL A 74 -4.99 1.69 12.36
CA VAL A 74 -6.18 0.84 12.39
C VAL A 74 -5.88 -0.53 11.76
N GLY A 75 -5.32 -0.57 10.56
CA GLY A 75 -5.01 -1.82 9.86
C GLY A 75 -3.96 -2.64 10.57
N VAL A 76 -2.84 -2.02 10.94
CA VAL A 76 -1.74 -2.72 11.61
C VAL A 76 -2.15 -3.25 12.98
N ALA A 77 -2.91 -2.49 13.76
CA ALA A 77 -3.39 -2.94 15.07
C ALA A 77 -4.37 -4.12 14.93
N ALA A 78 -5.32 -4.02 14.00
CA ALA A 78 -6.27 -5.10 13.71
C ALA A 78 -5.55 -6.36 13.21
N ALA A 79 -4.63 -6.23 12.27
CA ALA A 79 -3.84 -7.33 11.74
C ALA A 79 -3.01 -8.04 12.84
N LYS A 80 -2.34 -7.26 13.71
CA LYS A 80 -1.60 -7.80 14.86
C LYS A 80 -2.49 -8.54 15.84
N ALA A 81 -3.65 -7.97 16.17
CA ALA A 81 -4.61 -8.61 17.08
C ALA A 81 -5.11 -9.95 16.50
N MET A 82 -5.44 -9.97 15.21
CA MET A 82 -5.89 -11.19 14.52
C MET A 82 -4.78 -12.24 14.45
N ALA A 83 -3.58 -11.86 14.01
CA ALA A 83 -2.45 -12.78 13.92
C ALA A 83 -2.08 -13.36 15.29
N HIS A 84 -2.17 -12.57 16.35
CA HIS A 84 -1.96 -13.03 17.73
C HIS A 84 -3.06 -14.02 18.16
N ALA A 85 -4.34 -13.70 17.93
CA ALA A 85 -5.45 -14.56 18.29
C ALA A 85 -5.43 -15.91 17.54
N LEU A 86 -5.10 -15.87 16.26
CA LEU A 86 -4.98 -17.04 15.39
C LEU A 86 -3.65 -17.80 15.58
N ARG A 87 -2.66 -17.21 16.26
CA ARG A 87 -1.31 -17.73 16.44
C ARG A 87 -0.56 -17.96 15.13
N VAL A 88 -0.74 -17.06 14.17
CA VAL A 88 -0.11 -17.12 12.84
C VAL A 88 0.91 -16.01 12.65
N PRO A 89 1.91 -16.19 11.76
CA PRO A 89 2.86 -15.14 11.42
C PRO A 89 2.21 -14.02 10.60
N MET A 90 2.97 -12.93 10.47
CA MET A 90 2.57 -11.75 9.69
C MET A 90 3.56 -11.45 8.56
N ILE A 91 3.04 -10.85 7.50
CA ILE A 91 3.81 -10.27 6.41
C ILE A 91 3.39 -8.82 6.23
N GLY A 92 4.37 -7.93 6.16
CA GLY A 92 4.15 -6.52 5.86
C GLY A 92 4.63 -6.18 4.45
N VAL A 93 3.82 -5.44 3.71
CA VAL A 93 4.17 -4.96 2.37
C VAL A 93 3.95 -3.46 2.32
N SER A 94 4.74 -2.72 1.53
CA SER A 94 4.56 -1.27 1.43
C SER A 94 3.43 -0.90 0.49
N SER A 95 2.72 0.20 0.79
CA SER A 95 1.67 0.75 -0.07
C SER A 95 2.17 1.02 -1.49
N LEU A 96 3.41 1.51 -1.63
CA LEU A 96 4.02 1.79 -2.93
C LEU A 96 4.27 0.51 -3.73
N ASP A 97 4.70 -0.58 -3.07
CA ASP A 97 4.84 -1.88 -3.72
C ASP A 97 3.46 -2.40 -4.18
N LEU A 98 2.40 -2.19 -3.38
CA LEU A 98 1.04 -2.61 -3.72
C LEU A 98 0.46 -1.86 -4.91
N VAL A 99 0.71 -0.56 -4.98
CA VAL A 99 0.26 0.30 -6.10
C VAL A 99 1.02 -0.02 -7.39
N ALA A 100 2.32 -0.30 -7.30
CA ALA A 100 3.16 -0.64 -8.45
C ALA A 100 2.88 -2.06 -9.00
N PHE A 101 2.53 -3.02 -8.15
CA PHE A 101 2.43 -4.44 -8.49
C PHE A 101 1.46 -4.78 -9.63
N PRO A 102 0.27 -4.15 -9.79
CA PRO A 102 -0.60 -4.40 -10.94
C PRO A 102 0.07 -4.16 -12.29
N LEU A 103 1.05 -3.25 -12.34
CA LEU A 103 1.80 -2.88 -13.55
C LEU A 103 3.03 -3.75 -13.83
N ARG A 104 3.21 -4.85 -13.11
CA ARG A 104 4.35 -5.79 -13.23
C ARG A 104 4.59 -6.39 -14.63
N PHE A 105 3.68 -6.17 -15.56
CA PHE A 105 3.81 -6.60 -16.97
C PHE A 105 4.19 -5.43 -17.90
N SER A 106 4.30 -4.22 -17.37
CA SER A 106 4.72 -3.05 -18.15
C SER A 106 6.24 -3.08 -18.38
N SER A 107 6.67 -2.84 -19.62
CA SER A 107 8.09 -2.64 -19.93
C SER A 107 8.59 -1.24 -19.55
N LYS A 108 7.69 -0.31 -19.25
CA LYS A 108 8.01 1.07 -18.85
C LYS A 108 8.51 1.10 -17.40
N LEU A 109 9.24 2.17 -17.06
CA LEU A 109 9.58 2.47 -15.67
C LEU A 109 8.30 2.78 -14.90
N ILE A 110 8.04 2.04 -13.83
CA ILE A 110 6.84 2.22 -13.00
C ILE A 110 7.21 3.20 -11.87
N VAL A 111 6.41 4.25 -11.73
CA VAL A 111 6.57 5.26 -10.68
C VAL A 111 5.32 5.26 -9.82
N ALA A 112 5.44 4.75 -8.59
CA ALA A 112 4.35 4.80 -7.64
C ALA A 112 4.35 6.15 -6.92
N ALA A 113 3.19 6.80 -6.84
CA ALA A 113 3.01 8.10 -6.19
C ALA A 113 1.72 8.11 -5.37
N VAL A 114 1.86 8.04 -4.05
CA VAL A 114 0.76 8.07 -3.07
C VAL A 114 0.70 9.45 -2.41
N ASP A 115 -0.49 10.00 -2.23
CA ASP A 115 -0.70 11.33 -1.64
C ASP A 115 -0.24 11.37 -0.17
N ALA A 116 0.86 12.08 0.10
CA ALA A 116 1.40 12.28 1.44
C ALA A 116 0.71 13.44 2.19
N ARG A 117 -0.29 14.10 1.56
CA ARG A 117 -0.90 15.34 2.02
C ARG A 117 0.07 16.52 2.01
N ARG A 118 -0.46 17.74 2.27
CA ARG A 118 0.33 18.99 2.36
C ARG A 118 1.13 19.33 1.08
N GLY A 119 0.67 18.91 -0.08
CA GLY A 119 1.39 19.18 -1.33
C GLY A 119 2.58 18.24 -1.57
N GLU A 120 2.64 17.10 -0.91
CA GLU A 120 3.73 16.11 -1.02
C GLU A 120 3.21 14.75 -1.50
N LEU A 121 4.13 13.96 -2.02
CA LEU A 121 3.93 12.59 -2.48
C LEU A 121 4.90 11.65 -1.78
N PHE A 122 4.42 10.47 -1.41
CA PHE A 122 5.28 9.32 -1.18
C PHE A 122 5.54 8.64 -2.52
N THR A 123 6.81 8.40 -2.86
CA THR A 123 7.16 7.83 -4.16
C THR A 123 8.28 6.79 -4.06
N ALA A 124 8.30 5.90 -5.04
CA ALA A 124 9.41 5.00 -5.35
C ALA A 124 9.29 4.51 -6.79
N PHE A 125 10.41 4.16 -7.38
CA PHE A 125 10.54 3.70 -8.76
C PHE A 125 10.71 2.19 -8.80
N TYR A 126 10.10 1.56 -9.80
CA TYR A 126 10.08 0.12 -9.95
C TYR A 126 10.32 -0.30 -11.40
N ARG A 127 10.80 -1.52 -11.56
CA ARG A 127 10.91 -2.16 -12.86
C ARG A 127 10.30 -3.57 -12.81
N GLN A 128 9.71 -3.96 -13.90
CA GLN A 128 9.26 -5.33 -14.09
C GLN A 128 10.45 -6.28 -14.03
N VAL A 129 10.27 -7.39 -13.32
CA VAL A 129 11.16 -8.53 -13.29
C VAL A 129 10.37 -9.82 -13.45
N PRO A 130 10.99 -10.95 -13.85
CA PRO A 130 10.29 -12.23 -13.91
C PRO A 130 9.59 -12.56 -12.58
N GLY A 131 8.27 -12.67 -12.63
CA GLY A 131 7.44 -12.98 -11.46
C GLY A 131 7.00 -11.81 -10.58
N GLY A 132 7.33 -10.56 -10.94
CA GLY A 132 6.91 -9.41 -10.13
C GLY A 132 7.51 -8.07 -10.51
N ILE A 133 7.82 -7.30 -9.51
CA ILE A 133 8.47 -5.99 -9.63
C ILE A 133 9.70 -5.92 -8.73
N GLN A 134 10.67 -5.14 -9.14
CA GLN A 134 11.85 -4.77 -8.34
C GLN A 134 11.81 -3.27 -8.07
N ARG A 135 11.89 -2.88 -6.80
CA ARG A 135 12.05 -1.49 -6.41
C ARG A 135 13.48 -1.03 -6.69
N LEU A 136 13.61 0.11 -7.36
CA LEU A 136 14.89 0.69 -7.79
C LEU A 136 15.39 1.78 -6.83
N THR A 137 14.46 2.53 -6.21
CA THR A 137 14.79 3.63 -5.28
C THR A 137 14.24 3.36 -3.89
N PRO A 138 14.86 3.88 -2.82
CA PRO A 138 14.22 3.92 -1.52
C PRO A 138 12.89 4.67 -1.59
N HIS A 139 11.98 4.38 -0.66
CA HIS A 139 10.80 5.21 -0.47
C HIS A 139 11.22 6.60 -0.01
N HIS A 140 10.68 7.65 -0.61
CA HIS A 140 10.98 9.03 -0.24
C HIS A 140 9.75 9.94 -0.35
N VAL A 141 9.87 11.13 0.20
CA VAL A 141 8.86 12.19 0.15
C VAL A 141 9.36 13.25 -0.81
N VAL A 142 8.50 13.71 -1.72
CA VAL A 142 8.85 14.67 -2.76
C VAL A 142 7.64 15.56 -3.08
N SER A 143 7.88 16.80 -3.53
CA SER A 143 6.79 17.61 -4.10
C SER A 143 6.40 17.13 -5.50
N PRO A 144 5.16 17.39 -5.97
CA PRO A 144 4.78 17.08 -7.36
C PRO A 144 5.70 17.72 -8.40
N ASP A 145 6.15 18.95 -8.16
CA ASP A 145 7.04 19.69 -9.08
C ASP A 145 8.44 19.07 -9.14
N ASP A 146 8.99 18.66 -7.99
CA ASP A 146 10.28 17.96 -7.93
C ASP A 146 10.20 16.60 -8.62
N LEU A 147 9.12 15.83 -8.38
CA LEU A 147 8.89 14.56 -9.08
C LEU A 147 8.75 14.78 -10.59
N SER A 148 8.05 15.83 -11.02
CA SER A 148 7.93 16.21 -12.43
C SER A 148 9.31 16.48 -13.05
N SER A 149 10.17 17.19 -12.32
CA SER A 149 11.55 17.50 -12.74
C SER A 149 12.40 16.22 -12.85
N GLU A 150 12.26 15.30 -11.90
CA GLU A 150 12.94 13.99 -11.91
C GLU A 150 12.47 13.13 -13.10
N LEU A 151 11.18 13.11 -13.39
CA LEU A 151 10.60 12.40 -14.53
C LEU A 151 11.06 13.01 -15.87
N LEU A 152 11.17 14.32 -15.97
CA LEU A 152 11.73 15.01 -17.15
C LEU A 152 13.19 14.64 -17.39
N ALA A 153 13.98 14.51 -16.33
CA ALA A 153 15.39 14.11 -16.41
C ALA A 153 15.56 12.62 -16.77
N THR A 154 14.52 11.83 -16.57
CA THR A 154 14.53 10.40 -16.91
C THR A 154 14.40 10.22 -18.42
N ALA A 155 15.36 9.52 -19.05
CA ALA A 155 15.37 9.30 -20.50
C ALA A 155 14.35 8.28 -20.98
N GLU A 156 13.72 7.54 -20.05
CA GLU A 156 12.85 6.39 -20.31
C GLU A 156 11.37 6.77 -20.33
N GLU A 157 10.55 5.92 -20.96
CA GLU A 157 9.10 6.00 -20.83
C GLU A 157 8.69 5.52 -19.43
N CYS A 158 7.82 6.27 -18.78
CA CYS A 158 7.34 6.02 -17.43
C CYS A 158 5.84 5.78 -17.41
N VAL A 159 5.38 4.99 -16.45
CA VAL A 159 3.99 4.87 -16.07
C VAL A 159 3.84 5.31 -14.62
N LEU A 160 3.07 6.38 -14.40
CA LEU A 160 2.83 6.98 -13.09
C LEU A 160 1.51 6.49 -12.53
N VAL A 161 1.53 5.90 -11.34
CA VAL A 161 0.37 5.25 -10.70
C VAL A 161 0.24 5.61 -9.23
N GLY A 162 -0.99 5.73 -8.74
CA GLY A 162 -1.31 6.04 -7.36
C GLY A 162 -2.29 7.21 -7.23
N ASP A 163 -2.88 7.39 -6.05
CA ASP A 163 -3.84 8.47 -5.79
C ASP A 163 -3.17 9.85 -5.81
N GLY A 164 -1.87 9.92 -5.52
CA GLY A 164 -1.07 11.12 -5.71
C GLY A 164 -0.90 11.49 -7.17
N ALA A 165 -0.69 10.52 -8.07
CA ALA A 165 -0.61 10.76 -9.51
C ALA A 165 -1.93 11.32 -10.06
N VAL A 166 -3.07 10.78 -9.62
CA VAL A 166 -4.40 11.25 -10.02
C VAL A 166 -4.66 12.65 -9.46
N ARG A 167 -4.35 12.88 -8.18
CA ARG A 167 -4.58 14.16 -7.49
C ARG A 167 -3.83 15.32 -8.11
N TYR A 168 -2.60 15.10 -8.52
CA TYR A 168 -1.72 16.13 -9.09
C TYR A 168 -1.52 15.96 -10.60
N ARG A 169 -2.51 15.37 -11.29
CA ARG A 169 -2.49 15.08 -12.72
C ARG A 169 -2.02 16.27 -13.55
N GLU A 170 -2.51 17.47 -13.25
CA GLU A 170 -2.19 18.70 -13.99
C GLU A 170 -0.68 19.01 -14.05
N VAL A 171 0.09 18.61 -13.02
CA VAL A 171 1.56 18.76 -12.97
C VAL A 171 2.26 17.81 -13.95
N PHE A 172 1.65 16.66 -14.25
CA PHE A 172 2.29 15.58 -15.01
C PHE A 172 1.78 15.47 -16.45
N GLU A 173 0.63 16.03 -16.79
CA GLU A 173 -0.01 15.91 -18.12
C GLU A 173 0.83 16.44 -19.30
N GLY A 174 1.76 17.39 -19.05
CA GLY A 174 2.68 17.92 -20.06
C GLY A 174 3.88 17.05 -20.38
N LEU A 175 4.08 15.93 -19.67
CA LEU A 175 5.28 15.11 -19.78
C LEU A 175 5.10 14.03 -20.86
N HIS A 176 5.67 14.25 -22.07
CA HIS A 176 5.47 13.37 -23.24
C HIS A 176 5.84 11.89 -23.06
N LYS A 177 6.69 11.56 -22.06
CA LYS A 177 7.12 10.18 -21.77
C LYS A 177 6.43 9.56 -20.56
N VAL A 178 5.46 10.27 -19.95
CA VAL A 178 4.77 9.84 -18.75
C VAL A 178 3.32 9.53 -19.07
N GLU A 179 2.94 8.29 -18.89
CA GLU A 179 1.55 7.84 -18.93
C GLU A 179 0.99 7.81 -17.51
N ILE A 180 -0.11 8.50 -17.27
CA ILE A 180 -0.77 8.53 -15.96
C ILE A 180 -1.88 7.48 -15.95
N ILE A 181 -1.80 6.54 -15.00
CA ILE A 181 -2.81 5.50 -14.83
C ILE A 181 -4.08 6.08 -14.22
N GLU A 182 -5.22 5.57 -14.69
CA GLU A 182 -6.54 6.01 -14.26
C GLU A 182 -6.89 5.59 -12.82
N GLU A 183 -7.96 6.16 -12.27
CA GLU A 183 -8.42 6.00 -10.89
C GLU A 183 -8.63 4.54 -10.44
N GLY A 184 -8.92 3.63 -11.37
CA GLY A 184 -9.17 2.21 -11.04
C GLY A 184 -7.99 1.48 -10.37
N LEU A 185 -6.75 1.99 -10.53
CA LEU A 185 -5.54 1.46 -9.91
C LEU A 185 -4.88 2.49 -8.97
N ALA A 186 -5.59 3.55 -8.60
CA ALA A 186 -5.03 4.64 -7.80
C ALA A 186 -4.69 4.24 -6.35
N TYR A 187 -5.34 3.23 -5.80
CA TYR A 187 -5.17 2.84 -4.40
C TYR A 187 -4.49 1.48 -4.27
N PRO A 188 -3.74 1.26 -3.16
CA PRO A 188 -3.27 -0.07 -2.81
C PRO A 188 -4.45 -1.04 -2.70
N ALA A 189 -4.27 -2.28 -3.12
CA ALA A 189 -5.31 -3.27 -3.09
C ALA A 189 -4.87 -4.51 -2.29
N ALA A 190 -5.74 -5.00 -1.40
CA ALA A 190 -5.47 -6.21 -0.62
C ALA A 190 -5.33 -7.47 -1.51
N SER A 191 -5.88 -7.46 -2.72
CA SER A 191 -5.62 -8.50 -3.73
C SER A 191 -4.13 -8.57 -4.13
N SER A 192 -3.51 -7.42 -4.40
CA SER A 192 -2.06 -7.33 -4.64
C SER A 192 -1.25 -7.75 -3.41
N LEU A 193 -1.72 -7.35 -2.22
CA LEU A 193 -1.09 -7.70 -0.94
C LEU A 193 -1.07 -9.23 -0.74
N VAL A 194 -2.18 -9.93 -0.95
CA VAL A 194 -2.25 -11.40 -0.85
C VAL A 194 -1.28 -12.08 -1.82
N MET A 195 -1.18 -11.59 -3.06
CA MET A 195 -0.28 -12.16 -4.07
C MET A 195 1.19 -11.96 -3.71
N LEU A 196 1.59 -10.76 -3.28
CA LEU A 196 2.95 -10.46 -2.83
C LEU A 196 3.30 -11.21 -1.54
N ALA A 197 2.38 -11.24 -0.58
CA ALA A 197 2.55 -11.97 0.67
C ALA A 197 2.66 -13.48 0.46
N HIS A 198 1.94 -14.06 -0.51
CA HIS A 198 2.06 -15.47 -0.85
C HIS A 198 3.47 -15.81 -1.33
N ALA A 199 4.06 -14.98 -2.21
CA ALA A 199 5.42 -15.18 -2.68
C ALA A 199 6.46 -15.05 -1.55
N GLN A 200 6.25 -14.14 -0.58
CA GLN A 200 7.10 -13.99 0.60
C GLN A 200 6.94 -15.17 1.57
N ALA A 201 5.71 -15.62 1.79
CA ALA A 201 5.41 -16.74 2.66
C ALA A 201 6.05 -18.06 2.19
N LEU A 202 6.08 -18.31 0.87
CA LEU A 202 6.78 -19.46 0.29
C LEU A 202 8.30 -19.44 0.53
N ARG A 203 8.86 -18.25 0.82
CA ARG A 203 10.28 -18.05 1.18
C ARG A 203 10.49 -17.93 2.69
N GLU A 204 9.44 -18.20 3.49
CA GLU A 204 9.45 -18.04 4.94
C GLU A 204 9.83 -16.64 5.44
N GLN A 205 9.56 -15.60 4.61
CA GLN A 205 9.84 -14.21 4.90
C GLN A 205 8.68 -13.57 5.69
N TRP A 206 8.41 -14.09 6.86
CA TRP A 206 7.39 -13.57 7.78
C TRP A 206 8.01 -13.14 9.10
N VAL A 207 7.25 -12.37 9.86
CA VAL A 207 7.63 -11.87 11.18
C VAL A 207 6.57 -12.22 12.22
N LYS A 208 6.96 -12.16 13.48
CA LYS A 208 6.00 -12.26 14.59
C LYS A 208 5.20 -10.96 14.71
N PRO A 209 3.94 -10.99 15.19
CA PRO A 209 3.09 -9.81 15.26
C PRO A 209 3.71 -8.60 15.98
N TRP A 210 4.51 -8.82 17.04
CA TRP A 210 5.15 -7.73 17.81
C TRP A 210 6.36 -7.12 17.11
N ASP A 211 7.01 -7.82 16.18
CA ASP A 211 8.20 -7.33 15.47
C ASP A 211 7.84 -6.44 14.27
N LEU A 212 6.58 -6.54 13.78
CA LEU A 212 6.11 -5.76 12.64
C LEU A 212 5.87 -4.30 13.03
N GLN A 213 6.39 -3.36 12.25
CA GLN A 213 6.23 -1.92 12.47
C GLN A 213 5.67 -1.22 11.22
N PRO A 214 4.80 -0.21 11.37
CA PRO A 214 4.41 0.65 10.26
C PRO A 214 5.59 1.41 9.68
N LEU A 215 5.54 1.68 8.38
CA LEU A 215 6.53 2.47 7.67
C LEU A 215 6.16 3.96 7.71
N TYR A 216 6.71 4.69 8.67
CA TYR A 216 6.53 6.13 8.78
C TYR A 216 7.67 6.87 8.07
N LEU A 217 7.41 7.42 6.89
CA LEU A 217 8.37 8.26 6.17
C LEU A 217 8.34 9.72 6.64
N ARG A 218 7.30 10.12 7.35
CA ARG A 218 7.15 11.45 7.94
C ARG A 218 6.70 11.32 9.39
N LYS A 219 7.18 12.22 10.25
CA LYS A 219 6.72 12.32 11.63
C LYS A 219 5.23 12.69 11.69
N PRO A 220 4.49 12.22 12.70
CA PRO A 220 3.09 12.61 12.89
C PRO A 220 2.93 14.13 13.00
N ASP A 221 1.84 14.66 12.48
CA ASP A 221 1.54 16.09 12.53
C ASP A 221 1.52 16.67 13.96
N ALA A 222 1.16 15.85 14.95
CA ALA A 222 1.17 16.24 16.36
C ALA A 222 2.59 16.51 16.88
N GLU A 223 3.59 15.76 16.45
CA GLU A 223 5.00 15.98 16.84
C GLU A 223 5.60 17.20 16.12
N ILE A 224 5.23 17.43 14.85
CA ILE A 224 5.69 18.58 14.08
C ILE A 224 5.13 19.88 14.72
N ASN A 225 3.83 19.92 15.04
CA ASN A 225 3.21 21.07 15.68
C ASN A 225 3.73 21.35 17.09
N TRP A 226 4.16 20.30 17.82
CA TRP A 226 4.76 20.44 19.13
C TRP A 226 6.15 21.08 19.06
N GLN A 227 6.99 20.67 18.10
CA GLN A 227 8.32 21.23 17.89
C GLN A 227 8.23 22.70 17.44
N THR A 228 7.35 23.02 16.50
CA THR A 228 7.15 24.42 16.05
C THR A 228 6.69 25.37 17.16
N ARG A 229 5.87 24.87 18.13
CA ARG A 229 5.44 25.67 19.29
C ARG A 229 6.52 25.88 20.35
N GLN A 230 7.56 25.04 20.38
CA GLN A 230 8.70 25.22 21.28
C GLN A 230 9.76 26.14 20.71
N ASP A 231 9.79 26.33 19.38
CA ASP A 231 10.72 27.19 18.66
C ASP A 231 10.17 28.63 18.44
N GLU A 232 8.91 28.90 18.82
CA GLU A 232 8.38 30.29 18.88
C GLU A 232 8.80 30.94 20.21
N PRO A 233 9.54 32.08 20.18
CA PRO A 233 10.09 32.75 21.35
C PRO A 233 9.01 33.38 22.25
#